data_764a2f9da32a6fbc36827444841c0fd2
#
_entry.id   764a2f9da32a6fbc36827444841c0fd2
#
_cell.length_a   1.000
_cell.length_b   1.000
_cell.length_c   1.000
_cell.angle_alpha   90.00
_cell.angle_beta   90.00
_cell.angle_gamma   90.00
#
_symmetry.space_group_name_H-M   'P 1'
#
loop_
_entity.id
_entity.type
_entity.pdbx_description
1 polymer ?
#
loop_
_entity_poly.entity_id
_entity_poly.type
_entity_poly.pdbx_seq_one_letter_code
_entity_poly.pdbx_strand_id
1 'polypeptide(L)'
;MNDDSIDLVIEVLGGIDPGREYIKALLSNGKSVITANKDIVADCGQELVSLAIENNSCLYFEAAVAAGIPVLKPLIESLRGEELTRVSGIINGTSNYMLTSMEEGSCYEDALATAQELGYAEPDPTNDVEGIDAKYKAMILSLLCFGVSPDIGEVFTEGISKITKDDFDWASRLDKTIKLVAQIDNNLDGFNARVYPVLIDQKHPLASIRGALNAVVVEGENIDQLVFSGPGAGADPTASAIVGDVLSACHQLGSNQSNWYPLRKNKGNNRNFEDVQSSWFIRLSVNDEPGVLASIAGTFGEHNVSIESVIQEGRGDQAELVLVTHEAPEKDLNNSIEQITSLSAVTTVTSVLRVYI
;
A
#
# COMPACT_ATOMS: atom_id res chain seq x y z
N MET A 1 19.22 -8.62 28.42
CA MET A 1 18.25 -9.70 28.41
C MET A 1 18.04 -10.33 29.82
N ASN A 2 19.09 -10.51 30.61
CA ASN A 2 19.01 -11.20 31.91
C ASN A 2 19.00 -10.23 33.13
N ASP A 3 18.62 -8.98 32.92
CA ASP A 3 18.51 -8.00 34.01
C ASP A 3 17.06 -7.94 34.51
N ASP A 4 16.80 -8.50 35.68
CA ASP A 4 15.46 -8.58 36.28
C ASP A 4 14.89 -7.21 36.69
N SER A 5 15.70 -6.14 36.66
CA SER A 5 15.25 -4.78 36.94
C SER A 5 14.60 -4.08 35.73
N ILE A 6 14.67 -4.71 34.55
CA ILE A 6 14.12 -4.18 33.30
C ILE A 6 12.87 -4.96 32.91
N ASP A 7 11.70 -4.31 32.89
CA ASP A 7 10.41 -4.90 32.52
C ASP A 7 10.05 -4.66 31.07
N LEU A 8 10.54 -3.55 30.48
CA LEU A 8 10.18 -3.06 29.16
C LEU A 8 11.41 -2.63 28.37
N VAL A 9 11.49 -2.99 27.10
CA VAL A 9 12.56 -2.59 26.19
C VAL A 9 11.97 -1.93 24.94
N ILE A 10 12.57 -0.82 24.51
CA ILE A 10 12.23 -0.14 23.26
C ILE A 10 13.32 -0.48 22.24
N GLU A 11 12.92 -1.07 21.11
CA GLU A 11 13.81 -1.39 19.99
C GLU A 11 13.61 -0.38 18.86
N VAL A 12 14.68 0.33 18.48
CA VAL A 12 14.71 1.34 17.40
C VAL A 12 16.02 1.28 16.61
N LEU A 13 16.58 0.07 16.44
CA LEU A 13 17.89 -0.11 15.80
C LEU A 13 17.83 0.06 14.27
N GLY A 14 16.72 -0.30 13.65
CA GLY A 14 16.61 -0.38 12.20
C GLY A 14 17.26 -1.64 11.59
N GLY A 15 16.77 -2.07 10.44
CA GLY A 15 17.14 -3.35 9.82
C GLY A 15 16.58 -4.54 10.59
N ILE A 16 16.79 -5.76 10.06
CA ILE A 16 16.21 -6.97 10.65
C ILE A 16 17.13 -7.50 11.77
N ASP A 17 18.39 -7.76 11.46
CA ASP A 17 19.34 -8.30 12.42
C ASP A 17 20.27 -7.18 12.97
N PRO A 18 20.61 -7.19 14.26
CA PRO A 18 20.29 -8.17 15.30
C PRO A 18 18.95 -7.92 16.04
N GLY A 19 18.17 -6.93 15.67
CA GLY A 19 16.93 -6.52 16.38
C GLY A 19 15.95 -7.68 16.55
N ARG A 20 15.75 -8.48 15.50
CA ARG A 20 14.87 -9.65 15.52
C ARG A 20 15.23 -10.64 16.64
N GLU A 21 16.50 -11.01 16.74
CA GLU A 21 16.96 -11.95 17.78
C GLU A 21 16.79 -11.36 19.18
N TYR A 22 17.00 -10.03 19.32
CA TYR A 22 16.79 -9.38 20.61
C TYR A 22 15.33 -9.37 21.03
N ILE A 23 14.42 -9.02 20.12
CA ILE A 23 12.98 -9.01 20.40
C ILE A 23 12.50 -10.42 20.78
N LYS A 24 12.86 -11.45 20.01
CA LYS A 24 12.50 -12.84 20.31
C LYS A 24 12.99 -13.28 21.69
N ALA A 25 14.26 -13.00 22.00
CA ALA A 25 14.83 -13.36 23.30
C ALA A 25 14.18 -12.60 24.47
N LEU A 26 13.83 -11.31 24.29
CA LEU A 26 13.14 -10.51 25.30
C LEU A 26 11.74 -11.05 25.58
N LEU A 27 10.94 -11.27 24.53
CA LEU A 27 9.59 -11.82 24.66
C LEU A 27 9.58 -13.21 25.29
N SER A 28 10.53 -14.09 24.88
CA SER A 28 10.70 -15.44 25.45
C SER A 28 11.07 -15.42 26.93
N ASN A 29 11.69 -14.35 27.43
CA ASN A 29 11.98 -14.12 28.84
C ASN A 29 10.88 -13.34 29.59
N GLY A 30 9.70 -13.17 28.99
CA GLY A 30 8.58 -12.46 29.61
C GLY A 30 8.74 -10.94 29.69
N LYS A 31 9.75 -10.36 28.99
CA LYS A 31 9.95 -8.90 28.96
C LYS A 31 9.10 -8.29 27.86
N SER A 32 8.48 -7.17 28.16
CA SER A 32 7.67 -6.42 27.21
C SER A 32 8.55 -5.67 26.20
N VAL A 33 8.09 -5.57 24.94
CA VAL A 33 8.84 -4.92 23.86
C VAL A 33 7.95 -3.92 23.13
N ILE A 34 8.56 -2.77 22.83
CA ILE A 34 8.01 -1.78 21.90
C ILE A 34 9.00 -1.65 20.75
N THR A 35 8.51 -1.71 19.51
CA THR A 35 9.37 -1.54 18.33
C THR A 35 8.72 -0.61 17.30
N ALA A 36 9.55 0.22 16.65
CA ALA A 36 9.16 0.98 15.47
C ALA A 36 9.63 0.29 14.17
N ASN A 37 10.24 -0.88 14.27
CA ASN A 37 10.91 -1.55 13.17
C ASN A 37 9.91 -2.36 12.34
N LYS A 38 9.42 -1.73 11.28
CA LYS A 38 8.47 -2.35 10.35
C LYS A 38 9.02 -3.59 9.65
N ASP A 39 10.35 -3.61 9.38
CA ASP A 39 10.97 -4.70 8.65
C ASP A 39 10.93 -6.00 9.48
N ILE A 40 11.21 -5.92 10.78
CA ILE A 40 11.11 -7.05 11.69
C ILE A 40 9.64 -7.51 11.85
N VAL A 41 8.71 -6.57 12.02
CA VAL A 41 7.31 -6.92 12.22
C VAL A 41 6.71 -7.54 10.96
N ALA A 42 7.09 -7.06 9.76
CA ALA A 42 6.66 -7.66 8.50
C ALA A 42 7.26 -9.06 8.29
N ASP A 43 8.53 -9.27 8.65
CA ASP A 43 9.25 -10.54 8.49
C ASP A 43 8.74 -11.65 9.42
N CYS A 44 8.54 -11.34 10.70
CA CYS A 44 8.21 -12.35 11.70
C CYS A 44 7.13 -11.92 12.72
N GLY A 45 6.30 -10.94 12.41
CA GLY A 45 5.29 -10.40 13.33
C GLY A 45 4.35 -11.44 13.91
N GLN A 46 3.94 -12.44 13.13
CA GLN A 46 3.10 -13.53 13.61
C GLN A 46 3.79 -14.34 14.72
N GLU A 47 5.07 -14.66 14.54
CA GLU A 47 5.88 -15.36 15.55
C GLU A 47 6.05 -14.50 16.80
N LEU A 48 6.35 -13.18 16.63
CA LEU A 48 6.51 -12.27 17.76
C LEU A 48 5.23 -12.13 18.59
N VAL A 49 4.07 -12.04 17.94
CA VAL A 49 2.76 -12.00 18.61
C VAL A 49 2.51 -13.32 19.37
N SER A 50 2.84 -14.48 18.78
CA SER A 50 2.71 -15.76 19.44
C SER A 50 3.59 -15.86 20.68
N LEU A 51 4.86 -15.45 20.58
CA LEU A 51 5.79 -15.40 21.72
C LEU A 51 5.29 -14.47 22.83
N ALA A 52 4.73 -13.31 22.48
CA ALA A 52 4.18 -12.38 23.45
C ALA A 52 2.99 -13.00 24.23
N ILE A 53 2.09 -13.70 23.52
CA ILE A 53 0.95 -14.40 24.13
C ILE A 53 1.42 -15.54 25.05
N GLU A 54 2.32 -16.39 24.56
CA GLU A 54 2.83 -17.56 25.28
C GLU A 54 3.56 -17.21 26.58
N ASN A 55 4.25 -16.07 26.60
CA ASN A 55 5.07 -15.63 27.75
C ASN A 55 4.40 -14.50 28.56
N ASN A 56 3.13 -14.17 28.30
CA ASN A 56 2.38 -13.11 28.98
C ASN A 56 3.09 -11.75 28.97
N SER A 57 3.84 -11.46 27.89
CA SER A 57 4.52 -10.20 27.69
C SER A 57 3.73 -9.27 26.76
N CYS A 58 3.99 -7.97 26.82
CA CYS A 58 3.41 -7.00 25.88
C CYS A 58 4.33 -6.82 24.68
N LEU A 59 3.72 -6.71 23.52
CA LEU A 59 4.38 -6.32 22.28
C LEU A 59 3.58 -5.19 21.65
N TYR A 60 4.21 -4.04 21.41
CA TYR A 60 3.58 -2.89 20.77
C TYR A 60 4.45 -2.40 19.61
N PHE A 61 3.81 -1.96 18.52
CA PHE A 61 4.51 -1.44 17.34
C PHE A 61 3.67 -0.43 16.55
N GLU A 62 2.93 0.44 17.26
CA GLU A 62 2.09 1.48 16.61
C GLU A 62 2.91 2.33 15.63
N ALA A 63 4.17 2.65 15.96
CA ALA A 63 5.05 3.43 15.12
C ALA A 63 5.51 2.73 13.83
N ALA A 64 5.30 1.42 13.68
CA ALA A 64 5.73 0.66 12.50
C ALA A 64 4.89 0.96 11.24
N VAL A 65 3.63 1.41 11.39
CA VAL A 65 2.76 1.76 10.27
C VAL A 65 2.14 3.14 10.50
N ALA A 66 2.40 4.06 9.57
CA ALA A 66 1.81 5.41 9.58
C ALA A 66 1.97 6.15 10.93
N ALA A 67 3.14 6.13 11.50
CA ALA A 67 3.57 6.47 12.85
C ALA A 67 2.73 7.50 13.65
N GLY A 68 2.35 8.65 13.05
CA GLY A 68 1.54 9.67 13.73
C GLY A 68 0.02 9.40 13.70
N ILE A 69 -0.40 8.31 13.05
CA ILE A 69 -1.81 7.95 12.91
C ILE A 69 -2.08 6.75 13.84
N PRO A 70 -2.90 6.89 14.90
CA PRO A 70 -3.23 5.78 15.79
C PRO A 70 -4.18 4.81 15.07
N VAL A 71 -3.63 3.87 14.29
CA VAL A 71 -4.42 2.95 13.46
C VAL A 71 -4.32 1.50 13.91
N LEU A 72 -3.15 1.04 14.39
CA LEU A 72 -2.97 -0.37 14.72
C LEU A 72 -3.78 -0.76 15.98
N LYS A 73 -3.78 0.08 16.99
CA LYS A 73 -4.58 -0.13 18.21
C LYS A 73 -6.07 -0.24 17.93
N PRO A 74 -6.72 0.70 17.20
CA PRO A 74 -8.10 0.55 16.77
C PRO A 74 -8.38 -0.75 16.02
N LEU A 75 -7.49 -1.19 15.12
CA LEU A 75 -7.64 -2.44 14.38
C LEU A 75 -7.60 -3.67 15.28
N ILE A 76 -6.76 -3.66 16.30
CA ILE A 76 -6.57 -4.78 17.24
C ILE A 76 -7.67 -4.81 18.31
N GLU A 77 -8.09 -3.66 18.83
CA GLU A 77 -8.98 -3.54 19.98
C GLU A 77 -10.39 -3.14 19.56
N SER A 78 -10.58 -1.93 19.03
CA SER A 78 -11.92 -1.34 18.81
C SER A 78 -12.69 -2.00 17.68
N LEU A 79 -12.00 -2.37 16.60
CA LEU A 79 -12.60 -3.01 15.41
C LEU A 79 -12.53 -4.54 15.46
N ARG A 80 -12.17 -5.12 16.62
CA ARG A 80 -12.02 -6.57 16.73
C ARG A 80 -13.32 -7.34 16.46
N GLY A 81 -14.45 -6.77 16.80
CA GLY A 81 -15.77 -7.36 16.54
C GLY A 81 -16.29 -7.18 15.12
N GLU A 82 -15.58 -6.41 14.30
CA GLU A 82 -15.96 -6.11 12.92
C GLU A 82 -15.40 -7.14 11.95
N GLU A 83 -16.18 -7.53 10.96
CA GLU A 83 -15.71 -8.31 9.81
C GLU A 83 -15.15 -7.34 8.77
N LEU A 84 -13.83 -7.22 8.76
CA LEU A 84 -13.13 -6.36 7.81
C LEU A 84 -13.09 -7.05 6.43
N THR A 85 -13.37 -6.29 5.39
CA THR A 85 -13.40 -6.76 3.99
C THR A 85 -12.26 -6.19 3.17
N ARG A 86 -11.85 -4.94 3.45
CA ARG A 86 -10.76 -4.25 2.76
C ARG A 86 -10.03 -3.30 3.71
N VAL A 87 -8.74 -3.20 3.52
CA VAL A 87 -7.91 -2.11 4.07
C VAL A 87 -7.09 -1.52 2.95
N SER A 88 -7.15 -0.20 2.80
CA SER A 88 -6.42 0.53 1.76
C SER A 88 -5.71 1.72 2.37
N GLY A 89 -4.58 2.14 1.80
CA GLY A 89 -3.93 3.31 2.35
C GLY A 89 -2.84 3.92 1.48
N ILE A 90 -2.70 5.22 1.63
CA ILE A 90 -1.53 5.98 1.25
C ILE A 90 -0.62 5.95 2.49
N ILE A 91 0.37 5.04 2.50
CA ILE A 91 1.16 4.73 3.69
C ILE A 91 2.66 5.02 3.52
N ASN A 92 3.01 5.72 2.45
CA ASN A 92 4.35 6.27 2.22
C ASN A 92 4.24 7.78 1.92
N GLY A 93 4.82 8.60 2.79
CA GLY A 93 4.73 10.07 2.68
C GLY A 93 5.56 10.65 1.54
N THR A 94 6.72 10.06 1.24
CA THR A 94 7.62 10.50 0.17
C THR A 94 6.96 10.37 -1.20
N SER A 95 6.46 9.18 -1.53
CA SER A 95 5.76 8.94 -2.79
C SER A 95 4.49 9.79 -2.92
N ASN A 96 3.73 9.99 -1.84
CA ASN A 96 2.55 10.86 -1.90
C ASN A 96 2.91 12.34 -2.09
N TYR A 97 4.01 12.81 -1.48
CA TYR A 97 4.53 14.15 -1.72
C TYR A 97 4.93 14.34 -3.19
N MET A 98 5.68 13.39 -3.76
CA MET A 98 6.10 13.44 -5.15
C MET A 98 4.90 13.46 -6.10
N LEU A 99 3.93 12.55 -5.93
CA LEU A 99 2.71 12.51 -6.74
C LEU A 99 1.88 13.79 -6.61
N THR A 100 1.84 14.41 -5.41
CA THR A 100 1.19 15.70 -5.19
C THR A 100 1.89 16.82 -5.98
N SER A 101 3.23 16.87 -5.95
CA SER A 101 4.03 17.84 -6.69
C SER A 101 3.88 17.67 -8.21
N MET A 102 3.81 16.42 -8.69
CA MET A 102 3.59 16.12 -10.11
C MET A 102 2.17 16.53 -10.55
N GLU A 103 1.15 16.31 -9.72
CA GLU A 103 -0.22 16.80 -9.97
C GLU A 103 -0.27 18.34 -10.05
N GLU A 104 0.60 19.03 -9.32
CA GLU A 104 0.76 20.49 -9.35
C GLU A 104 1.63 20.99 -10.52
N GLY A 105 2.13 20.09 -11.35
CA GLY A 105 2.80 20.38 -12.62
C GLY A 105 4.30 20.14 -12.66
N SER A 106 4.92 19.64 -11.59
CA SER A 106 6.34 19.25 -11.59
C SER A 106 6.57 18.01 -12.44
N CYS A 107 7.77 17.85 -13.01
CA CYS A 107 8.19 16.55 -13.53
C CYS A 107 8.64 15.64 -12.37
N TYR A 108 8.82 14.34 -12.65
CA TYR A 108 9.24 13.35 -11.65
C TYR A 108 10.59 13.72 -11.00
N GLU A 109 11.57 14.12 -11.83
CA GLU A 109 12.92 14.46 -11.38
C GLU A 109 12.92 15.69 -10.44
N ASP A 110 12.15 16.73 -10.76
CA ASP A 110 12.02 17.94 -9.95
C ASP A 110 11.29 17.63 -8.63
N ALA A 111 10.23 16.80 -8.68
CA ALA A 111 9.51 16.37 -7.49
C ALA A 111 10.40 15.56 -6.54
N LEU A 112 11.25 14.67 -7.08
CA LEU A 112 12.21 13.90 -6.31
C LEU A 112 13.30 14.80 -5.69
N ALA A 113 13.89 15.69 -6.47
CA ALA A 113 14.92 16.60 -5.98
C ALA A 113 14.39 17.47 -4.83
N THR A 114 13.17 18.00 -4.97
CA THR A 114 12.52 18.78 -3.91
C THR A 114 12.20 17.93 -2.68
N ALA A 115 11.77 16.68 -2.85
CA ALA A 115 11.53 15.77 -1.74
C ALA A 115 12.84 15.48 -0.95
N GLN A 116 13.98 15.36 -1.64
CA GLN A 116 15.29 15.18 -1.03
C GLN A 116 15.76 16.45 -0.29
N GLU A 117 15.60 17.63 -0.88
CA GLU A 117 15.92 18.91 -0.24
C GLU A 117 15.12 19.16 1.05
N LEU A 118 13.86 18.76 1.06
CA LEU A 118 12.96 18.87 2.23
C LEU A 118 13.19 17.76 3.26
N GLY A 119 14.02 16.75 2.95
CA GLY A 119 14.30 15.62 3.84
C GLY A 119 13.18 14.57 3.89
N TYR A 120 12.26 14.55 2.93
CA TYR A 120 11.26 13.50 2.79
C TYR A 120 11.83 12.25 2.11
N ALA A 121 12.78 12.42 1.18
CA ALA A 121 13.47 11.33 0.50
C ALA A 121 14.96 11.30 0.90
N GLU A 122 15.49 10.09 1.08
CA GLU A 122 16.92 9.85 1.22
C GLU A 122 17.63 9.95 -0.14
N PRO A 123 18.99 10.02 -0.17
CA PRO A 123 19.74 10.02 -1.43
C PRO A 123 19.42 8.80 -2.32
N ASP A 124 19.18 7.63 -1.73
CA ASP A 124 18.62 6.47 -2.41
C ASP A 124 17.12 6.35 -2.06
N PRO A 125 16.22 6.80 -2.94
CA PRO A 125 14.78 6.82 -2.69
C PRO A 125 14.08 5.51 -3.06
N THR A 126 14.81 4.47 -3.47
CA THR A 126 14.27 3.23 -4.07
C THR A 126 13.15 2.62 -3.21
N ASN A 127 13.34 2.56 -1.89
CA ASN A 127 12.34 1.99 -0.99
C ASN A 127 11.00 2.74 -1.03
N ASP A 128 11.05 4.05 -1.25
CA ASP A 128 9.86 4.89 -1.31
C ASP A 128 9.22 4.85 -2.70
N VAL A 129 10.01 5.12 -3.74
CA VAL A 129 9.49 5.30 -5.11
C VAL A 129 9.08 3.99 -5.76
N GLU A 130 9.70 2.85 -5.39
CA GLU A 130 9.32 1.52 -5.88
C GLU A 130 8.28 0.82 -4.97
N GLY A 131 7.77 1.51 -3.95
CA GLY A 131 6.69 1.03 -3.09
C GLY A 131 7.09 -0.03 -2.06
N ILE A 132 8.39 -0.25 -1.83
CA ILE A 132 8.90 -1.30 -0.93
C ILE A 132 8.53 -0.99 0.53
N ASP A 133 8.66 0.27 0.97
CA ASP A 133 8.23 0.70 2.31
C ASP A 133 6.72 0.44 2.51
N ALA A 134 5.90 0.79 1.51
CA ALA A 134 4.46 0.54 1.56
C ALA A 134 4.12 -0.96 1.57
N LYS A 135 4.93 -1.81 0.88
CA LYS A 135 4.80 -3.27 0.90
C LYS A 135 4.95 -3.82 2.32
N TYR A 136 6.02 -3.48 3.04
CA TYR A 136 6.22 -3.95 4.42
C TYR A 136 5.05 -3.54 5.34
N LYS A 137 4.57 -2.30 5.21
CA LYS A 137 3.41 -1.83 5.97
C LYS A 137 2.13 -2.56 5.60
N ALA A 138 1.93 -2.89 4.32
CA ALA A 138 0.79 -3.72 3.86
C ALA A 138 0.85 -5.13 4.45
N MET A 139 2.03 -5.74 4.58
CA MET A 139 2.20 -7.04 5.23
C MET A 139 1.80 -6.99 6.71
N ILE A 140 2.17 -5.93 7.43
CA ILE A 140 1.76 -5.72 8.83
C ILE A 140 0.24 -5.57 8.94
N LEU A 141 -0.38 -4.76 8.08
CA LEU A 141 -1.83 -4.58 8.05
C LEU A 141 -2.55 -5.89 7.70
N SER A 142 -1.98 -6.71 6.80
CA SER A 142 -2.50 -8.05 6.46
C SER A 142 -2.56 -8.97 7.69
N LEU A 143 -1.49 -8.98 8.48
CA LEU A 143 -1.42 -9.76 9.72
C LEU A 143 -2.49 -9.30 10.71
N LEU A 144 -2.61 -7.99 10.94
CA LEU A 144 -3.49 -7.46 11.97
C LEU A 144 -4.97 -7.53 11.59
N CYS A 145 -5.29 -7.21 10.34
CA CYS A 145 -6.68 -7.13 9.88
C CYS A 145 -7.26 -8.49 9.51
N PHE A 146 -6.42 -9.40 9.00
CA PHE A 146 -6.89 -10.65 8.40
C PHE A 146 -6.20 -11.91 8.94
N GLY A 147 -5.18 -11.75 9.78
CA GLY A 147 -4.40 -12.89 10.33
C GLY A 147 -3.57 -13.60 9.28
N VAL A 148 -3.18 -12.90 8.22
CA VAL A 148 -2.36 -13.42 7.12
C VAL A 148 -1.01 -12.75 7.13
N SER A 149 0.06 -13.54 7.18
CA SER A 149 1.43 -13.07 6.94
C SER A 149 1.86 -13.52 5.54
N PRO A 150 1.66 -12.69 4.50
CA PRO A 150 2.11 -13.05 3.16
C PRO A 150 3.64 -13.02 3.12
N ASP A 151 4.23 -13.89 2.31
CA ASP A 151 5.64 -13.78 1.97
C ASP A 151 5.89 -12.50 1.15
N ILE A 152 7.09 -11.94 1.26
CA ILE A 152 7.44 -10.69 0.56
C ILE A 152 7.24 -10.77 -0.97
N GLY A 153 7.41 -11.96 -1.55
CA GLY A 153 7.17 -12.23 -2.97
C GLY A 153 5.71 -12.35 -3.36
N GLU A 154 4.81 -12.56 -2.42
CA GLU A 154 3.36 -12.70 -2.66
C GLU A 154 2.64 -11.34 -2.73
N VAL A 155 3.26 -10.27 -2.21
CA VAL A 155 2.69 -8.93 -2.30
C VAL A 155 3.15 -8.26 -3.59
N PHE A 156 2.25 -8.18 -4.57
CA PHE A 156 2.53 -7.46 -5.81
C PHE A 156 2.88 -6.00 -5.52
N THR A 157 3.93 -5.50 -6.16
CA THR A 157 4.38 -4.12 -5.89
C THR A 157 4.84 -3.48 -7.19
N GLU A 158 4.29 -2.30 -7.46
CA GLU A 158 4.66 -1.42 -8.55
C GLU A 158 4.84 -0.01 -8.00
N GLY A 159 5.98 0.63 -8.35
CA GLY A 159 6.33 1.96 -7.90
C GLY A 159 5.76 3.08 -8.77
N ILE A 160 6.19 4.31 -8.47
CA ILE A 160 5.75 5.52 -9.16
C ILE A 160 6.74 6.03 -10.22
N SER A 161 7.87 5.36 -10.40
CA SER A 161 8.96 5.81 -11.28
C SER A 161 8.59 5.93 -12.76
N LYS A 162 7.49 5.28 -13.17
CA LYS A 162 6.97 5.33 -14.54
C LYS A 162 5.87 6.38 -14.75
N ILE A 163 5.38 6.99 -13.68
CA ILE A 163 4.30 7.99 -13.75
C ILE A 163 4.86 9.28 -14.35
N THR A 164 4.13 9.85 -15.28
CA THR A 164 4.49 11.08 -15.98
C THR A 164 3.51 12.23 -15.66
N LYS A 165 3.93 13.45 -15.98
CA LYS A 165 3.04 14.62 -15.88
C LYS A 165 1.79 14.46 -16.76
N ASP A 166 1.95 13.90 -17.96
CA ASP A 166 0.83 13.70 -18.88
C ASP A 166 -0.23 12.75 -18.31
N ASP A 167 0.18 11.78 -17.45
CA ASP A 167 -0.78 10.91 -16.78
C ASP A 167 -1.69 11.70 -15.83
N PHE A 168 -1.16 12.72 -15.14
CA PHE A 168 -1.96 13.63 -14.31
C PHE A 168 -2.86 14.53 -15.14
N ASP A 169 -2.40 15.03 -16.29
CA ASP A 169 -3.22 15.85 -17.18
C ASP A 169 -4.45 15.03 -17.66
N TRP A 170 -4.24 13.76 -18.01
CA TRP A 170 -5.33 12.86 -18.37
C TRP A 170 -6.21 12.46 -17.19
N ALA A 171 -5.61 12.16 -16.04
CA ALA A 171 -6.37 11.85 -14.82
C ALA A 171 -7.31 13.00 -14.44
N SER A 172 -6.82 14.25 -14.49
CA SER A 172 -7.62 15.44 -14.22
C SER A 172 -8.81 15.58 -15.18
N ARG A 173 -8.63 15.29 -16.47
CA ARG A 173 -9.71 15.31 -17.48
C ARG A 173 -10.78 14.24 -17.24
N LEU A 174 -10.42 13.17 -16.55
CA LEU A 174 -11.32 12.09 -16.15
C LEU A 174 -11.89 12.28 -14.72
N ASP A 175 -11.70 13.47 -14.11
CA ASP A 175 -12.12 13.80 -12.74
C ASP A 175 -11.47 12.89 -11.68
N LYS A 176 -10.21 12.49 -11.94
CA LYS A 176 -9.40 11.56 -11.11
C LYS A 176 -8.05 12.17 -10.74
N THR A 177 -7.38 11.56 -9.79
CA THR A 177 -5.97 11.80 -9.45
C THR A 177 -5.21 10.48 -9.34
N ILE A 178 -3.88 10.55 -9.25
CA ILE A 178 -3.02 9.35 -9.13
C ILE A 178 -2.46 9.30 -7.71
N LYS A 179 -2.57 8.14 -7.07
CA LYS A 179 -2.01 7.85 -5.75
C LYS A 179 -1.33 6.48 -5.74
N LEU A 180 -0.25 6.34 -4.95
CA LEU A 180 0.31 5.03 -4.62
C LEU A 180 -0.48 4.45 -3.45
N VAL A 181 -1.19 3.35 -3.67
CA VAL A 181 -2.07 2.74 -2.67
C VAL A 181 -1.60 1.33 -2.33
N ALA A 182 -1.45 1.06 -1.05
CA ALA A 182 -1.46 -0.30 -0.53
C ALA A 182 -2.92 -0.74 -0.40
N GLN A 183 -3.28 -1.88 -0.96
CA GLN A 183 -4.64 -2.42 -0.89
C GLN A 183 -4.58 -3.88 -0.48
N ILE A 184 -5.36 -4.22 0.54
CA ILE A 184 -5.47 -5.56 1.10
C ILE A 184 -6.96 -5.92 1.10
N ASP A 185 -7.32 -6.94 0.35
CA ASP A 185 -8.68 -7.47 0.28
C ASP A 185 -8.73 -8.84 0.96
N ASN A 186 -9.83 -9.10 1.67
CA ASN A 186 -10.16 -10.42 2.20
C ASN A 186 -11.68 -10.61 2.12
N ASN A 187 -12.12 -11.05 0.97
CA ASN A 187 -13.53 -11.21 0.63
C ASN A 187 -13.81 -12.65 0.14
N LEU A 188 -14.98 -12.87 -0.46
CA LEU A 188 -15.38 -14.18 -0.97
C LEU A 188 -14.46 -14.72 -2.06
N ASP A 189 -13.76 -13.85 -2.78
CA ASP A 189 -12.80 -14.22 -3.83
C ASP A 189 -11.44 -14.62 -3.26
N GLY A 190 -11.20 -14.37 -1.97
CA GLY A 190 -9.99 -14.70 -1.24
C GLY A 190 -9.20 -13.49 -0.74
N PHE A 191 -8.01 -13.77 -0.18
CA PHE A 191 -7.07 -12.78 0.31
C PHE A 191 -6.09 -12.38 -0.80
N ASN A 192 -5.84 -11.07 -0.92
CA ASN A 192 -4.76 -10.52 -1.74
C ASN A 192 -4.24 -9.21 -1.15
N ALA A 193 -2.92 -9.02 -1.16
CA ALA A 193 -2.26 -7.77 -0.76
C ALA A 193 -1.39 -7.25 -1.91
N ARG A 194 -1.45 -5.93 -2.17
CA ARG A 194 -0.76 -5.30 -3.29
C ARG A 194 -0.47 -3.83 -3.03
N VAL A 195 0.56 -3.31 -3.69
CA VAL A 195 0.93 -1.88 -3.68
C VAL A 195 1.17 -1.44 -5.10
N TYR A 196 0.43 -0.43 -5.56
CA TYR A 196 0.57 0.07 -6.92
C TYR A 196 0.00 1.48 -7.10
N PRO A 197 0.42 2.22 -8.13
CA PRO A 197 -0.23 3.47 -8.48
C PRO A 197 -1.61 3.21 -9.08
N VAL A 198 -2.59 4.03 -8.69
CA VAL A 198 -3.97 3.93 -9.16
C VAL A 198 -4.56 5.30 -9.48
N LEU A 199 -5.48 5.35 -10.45
CA LEU A 199 -6.36 6.48 -10.65
C LEU A 199 -7.51 6.40 -9.65
N ILE A 200 -7.67 7.44 -8.83
CA ILE A 200 -8.73 7.55 -7.81
C ILE A 200 -9.67 8.69 -8.17
N ASP A 201 -10.98 8.48 -8.04
CA ASP A 201 -12.00 9.52 -8.20
C ASP A 201 -11.73 10.67 -7.22
N GLN A 202 -11.86 11.93 -7.68
CA GLN A 202 -11.61 13.13 -6.85
C GLN A 202 -12.51 13.21 -5.60
N LYS A 203 -13.65 12.50 -5.59
CA LYS A 203 -14.56 12.43 -4.44
C LYS A 203 -14.15 11.39 -3.39
N HIS A 204 -13.24 10.47 -3.74
CA HIS A 204 -12.78 9.45 -2.81
C HIS A 204 -11.93 10.09 -1.69
N PRO A 205 -12.05 9.68 -0.40
CA PRO A 205 -11.30 10.26 0.70
C PRO A 205 -9.78 10.30 0.49
N LEU A 206 -9.20 9.24 -0.11
CA LEU A 206 -7.76 9.18 -0.40
C LEU A 206 -7.30 10.23 -1.42
N ALA A 207 -8.17 10.71 -2.32
CA ALA A 207 -7.81 11.74 -3.30
C ALA A 207 -7.41 13.06 -2.63
N SER A 208 -8.05 13.38 -1.49
CA SER A 208 -7.78 14.60 -0.73
C SER A 208 -6.48 14.57 0.10
N ILE A 209 -5.82 13.41 0.20
CA ILE A 209 -4.59 13.24 0.98
C ILE A 209 -3.42 13.76 0.15
N ARG A 210 -2.88 14.91 0.53
CA ARG A 210 -1.84 15.65 -0.22
C ARG A 210 -0.54 15.78 0.57
N GLY A 211 0.52 16.14 -0.13
CA GLY A 211 1.85 16.32 0.45
C GLY A 211 2.37 15.03 1.09
N ALA A 212 3.08 15.14 2.20
CA ALA A 212 3.65 13.99 2.91
C ALA A 212 2.66 13.30 3.89
N LEU A 213 1.36 13.62 3.79
CA LEU A 213 0.34 12.99 4.64
C LEU A 213 0.09 11.54 4.23
N ASN A 214 -0.25 10.74 5.22
CA ASN A 214 -0.70 9.36 5.05
C ASN A 214 -2.19 9.24 5.40
N ALA A 215 -2.82 8.19 4.91
CA ALA A 215 -4.16 7.79 5.32
C ALA A 215 -4.34 6.28 5.19
N VAL A 216 -5.14 5.73 6.09
CA VAL A 216 -5.60 4.34 6.05
C VAL A 216 -7.11 4.34 6.06
N VAL A 217 -7.70 3.65 5.10
CA VAL A 217 -9.12 3.42 4.96
C VAL A 217 -9.40 1.98 5.33
N VAL A 218 -10.39 1.77 6.19
CA VAL A 218 -10.80 0.45 6.67
C VAL A 218 -12.27 0.26 6.32
N GLU A 219 -12.58 -0.81 5.62
CA GLU A 219 -13.93 -1.18 5.21
C GLU A 219 -14.36 -2.49 5.89
N GLY A 220 -15.61 -2.58 6.26
CA GLY A 220 -16.17 -3.75 6.93
C GLY A 220 -17.68 -3.85 6.72
N GLU A 221 -18.25 -5.00 7.07
CA GLU A 221 -19.65 -5.29 6.78
C GLU A 221 -20.65 -4.34 7.48
N ASN A 222 -20.30 -3.81 8.66
CA ASN A 222 -21.20 -3.00 9.46
C ASN A 222 -20.75 -1.54 9.62
N ILE A 223 -19.48 -1.24 9.39
CA ILE A 223 -18.92 0.11 9.58
C ILE A 223 -18.88 0.93 8.29
N ASP A 224 -19.24 0.31 7.15
CA ASP A 224 -19.07 0.91 5.84
C ASP A 224 -17.58 1.30 5.63
N GLN A 225 -17.19 2.54 5.86
CA GLN A 225 -15.84 3.02 5.67
C GLN A 225 -15.38 3.91 6.82
N LEU A 226 -14.19 3.64 7.37
CA LEU A 226 -13.49 4.50 8.32
C LEU A 226 -12.20 5.01 7.72
N VAL A 227 -11.87 6.28 7.97
CA VAL A 227 -10.66 6.93 7.46
C VAL A 227 -9.82 7.45 8.61
N PHE A 228 -8.57 7.03 8.68
CA PHE A 228 -7.56 7.52 9.60
C PHE A 228 -6.52 8.30 8.79
N SER A 229 -6.26 9.56 9.11
CA SER A 229 -5.32 10.37 8.34
C SER A 229 -4.47 11.27 9.22
N GLY A 230 -3.24 11.55 8.79
CA GLY A 230 -2.31 12.39 9.52
C GLY A 230 -0.87 12.26 9.02
N PRO A 231 0.13 12.75 9.79
CA PRO A 231 1.54 12.59 9.48
C PRO A 231 1.94 11.11 9.63
N GLY A 232 2.43 10.50 8.54
CA GLY A 232 2.79 9.08 8.51
C GLY A 232 4.22 8.76 8.92
N ALA A 233 5.07 9.78 9.09
CA ALA A 233 6.49 9.65 9.44
C ALA A 233 6.99 10.92 10.10
N GLY A 234 8.23 10.89 10.61
CA GLY A 234 8.90 12.01 11.26
C GLY A 234 9.27 11.71 12.71
N ALA A 235 10.27 12.43 13.24
CA ALA A 235 10.78 12.19 14.60
C ALA A 235 9.68 12.34 15.66
N ASP A 236 8.96 13.46 15.66
CA ASP A 236 7.92 13.74 16.66
C ASP A 236 6.71 12.80 16.57
N PRO A 237 6.12 12.52 15.40
CA PRO A 237 5.05 11.54 15.26
C PRO A 237 5.46 10.13 15.71
N THR A 238 6.66 9.68 15.34
CA THR A 238 7.18 8.36 15.74
C THR A 238 7.40 8.30 17.24
N ALA A 239 8.02 9.32 17.83
CA ALA A 239 8.24 9.41 19.28
C ALA A 239 6.90 9.42 20.04
N SER A 240 5.89 10.15 19.54
CA SER A 240 4.55 10.18 20.13
C SER A 240 3.90 8.80 20.16
N ALA A 241 3.99 8.04 19.06
CA ALA A 241 3.46 6.68 18.98
C ALA A 241 4.19 5.74 19.97
N ILE A 242 5.53 5.79 19.99
CA ILE A 242 6.34 5.00 20.95
C ILE A 242 5.98 5.33 22.39
N VAL A 243 5.85 6.61 22.76
CA VAL A 243 5.48 7.03 24.11
C VAL A 243 4.05 6.54 24.45
N GLY A 244 3.12 6.61 23.50
CA GLY A 244 1.78 6.05 23.65
C GLY A 244 1.81 4.54 23.93
N ASP A 245 2.67 3.80 23.25
CA ASP A 245 2.89 2.37 23.48
C ASP A 245 3.54 2.09 24.84
N VAL A 246 4.52 2.92 25.27
CA VAL A 246 5.12 2.83 26.62
C VAL A 246 4.04 2.99 27.70
N LEU A 247 3.21 4.03 27.61
CA LEU A 247 2.14 4.26 28.57
C LEU A 247 1.15 3.10 28.63
N SER A 248 0.83 2.51 27.48
CA SER A 248 -0.04 1.34 27.40
C SER A 248 0.61 0.11 28.03
N ALA A 249 1.90 -0.14 27.74
CA ALA A 249 2.66 -1.22 28.34
C ALA A 249 2.76 -1.06 29.87
N CYS A 250 3.08 0.15 30.36
CA CYS A 250 3.14 0.42 31.81
C CYS A 250 1.79 0.17 32.49
N HIS A 251 0.67 0.50 31.84
CA HIS A 251 -0.66 0.21 32.38
C HIS A 251 -0.95 -1.30 32.43
N GLN A 252 -0.40 -2.07 31.50
CA GLN A 252 -0.54 -3.53 31.40
C GLN A 252 0.42 -4.27 32.32
N LEU A 253 1.58 -3.69 32.65
CA LEU A 253 2.55 -4.28 33.56
C LEU A 253 1.90 -4.56 34.93
N GLY A 254 2.02 -5.81 35.39
CA GLY A 254 1.37 -6.27 36.62
C GLY A 254 0.02 -6.96 36.44
N SER A 255 -0.59 -6.92 35.25
CA SER A 255 -1.78 -7.71 34.92
C SER A 255 -1.47 -9.17 34.67
N ASN A 256 -0.21 -9.50 34.43
CA ASN A 256 0.30 -10.85 34.06
C ASN A 256 -0.40 -11.41 32.82
N GLN A 257 -0.75 -10.56 31.88
CA GLN A 257 -1.44 -10.88 30.63
C GLN A 257 -0.78 -10.16 29.46
N SER A 258 -0.75 -10.81 28.28
CA SER A 258 -0.37 -10.16 27.04
C SER A 258 -1.42 -9.11 26.64
N ASN A 259 -0.99 -8.06 25.92
CA ASN A 259 -1.89 -7.11 25.28
C ASN A 259 -2.56 -7.71 24.01
N TRP A 260 -2.14 -8.88 23.60
CA TRP A 260 -2.63 -9.53 22.40
C TRP A 260 -3.74 -10.53 22.68
N TYR A 261 -4.74 -10.46 21.85
CA TYR A 261 -5.68 -11.55 21.63
C TYR A 261 -5.15 -12.46 20.51
N PRO A 262 -5.62 -13.70 20.38
CA PRO A 262 -5.31 -14.52 19.22
C PRO A 262 -5.58 -13.76 17.91
N LEU A 263 -4.65 -13.82 16.98
CA LEU A 263 -4.83 -13.17 15.67
C LEU A 263 -6.14 -13.61 15.00
N ARG A 264 -6.68 -12.76 14.14
CA ARG A 264 -7.84 -13.11 13.31
C ARG A 264 -7.50 -14.36 12.50
N LYS A 265 -8.49 -15.17 12.21
CA LYS A 265 -8.29 -16.34 11.34
C LYS A 265 -8.65 -15.94 9.93
N ASN A 266 -7.75 -16.18 9.00
CA ASN A 266 -8.06 -16.07 7.58
C ASN A 266 -9.19 -17.04 7.23
N LYS A 267 -10.23 -16.55 6.57
CA LYS A 267 -11.40 -17.35 6.14
C LYS A 267 -11.31 -17.75 4.67
N GLY A 268 -10.42 -17.14 3.90
CA GLY A 268 -10.28 -17.33 2.46
C GLY A 268 -8.96 -18.01 2.09
N ASN A 269 -8.88 -18.48 0.85
CA ASN A 269 -7.62 -18.89 0.23
C ASN A 269 -6.85 -17.64 -0.23
N ASN A 270 -5.53 -17.76 -0.34
CA ASN A 270 -4.73 -16.74 -1.03
C ASN A 270 -5.15 -16.71 -2.50
N ARG A 271 -5.48 -15.51 -3.00
CA ARG A 271 -5.80 -15.26 -4.40
C ARG A 271 -4.55 -14.82 -5.12
N ASN A 272 -4.24 -15.47 -6.25
CA ASN A 272 -3.13 -15.01 -7.09
C ASN A 272 -3.44 -13.60 -7.61
N PHE A 273 -2.42 -12.73 -7.65
CA PHE A 273 -2.57 -11.38 -8.18
C PHE A 273 -3.08 -11.36 -9.62
N GLU A 274 -2.67 -12.30 -10.45
CA GLU A 274 -3.13 -12.44 -11.84
C GLU A 274 -4.65 -12.62 -11.99
N ASP A 275 -5.34 -13.10 -10.95
CA ASP A 275 -6.79 -13.29 -10.94
C ASP A 275 -7.56 -12.12 -10.31
N VAL A 276 -6.86 -11.11 -9.79
CA VAL A 276 -7.48 -9.90 -9.24
C VAL A 276 -8.20 -9.15 -10.36
N GLN A 277 -9.43 -8.70 -10.08
CA GLN A 277 -10.22 -7.89 -11.01
C GLN A 277 -9.83 -6.41 -10.83
N SER A 278 -9.55 -5.73 -11.93
CA SER A 278 -9.26 -4.30 -11.97
C SER A 278 -9.84 -3.67 -13.22
N SER A 279 -10.28 -2.43 -13.12
CA SER A 279 -10.48 -1.57 -14.28
C SER A 279 -9.17 -0.84 -14.58
N TRP A 280 -8.95 -0.46 -15.84
CA TRP A 280 -7.67 0.04 -16.30
C TRP A 280 -7.80 1.31 -17.10
N PHE A 281 -6.85 2.20 -16.89
CA PHE A 281 -6.56 3.35 -17.71
C PHE A 281 -5.32 3.03 -18.55
N ILE A 282 -5.43 3.16 -19.87
CA ILE A 282 -4.37 2.78 -20.82
C ILE A 282 -4.16 3.93 -21.77
N ARG A 283 -2.92 4.39 -21.92
CA ARG A 283 -2.51 5.39 -22.93
C ARG A 283 -1.60 4.73 -23.96
N LEU A 284 -1.94 4.96 -25.22
CA LEU A 284 -1.20 4.43 -26.36
C LEU A 284 -0.85 5.57 -27.32
N SER A 285 0.40 5.61 -27.81
CA SER A 285 0.76 6.40 -28.97
C SER A 285 0.56 5.52 -30.20
N VAL A 286 -0.23 5.99 -31.17
CA VAL A 286 -0.64 5.22 -32.34
C VAL A 286 -0.52 6.04 -33.63
N ASN A 287 -0.39 5.35 -34.77
CA ASN A 287 -0.56 5.98 -36.07
C ASN A 287 -2.05 6.23 -36.32
N ASP A 288 -2.42 7.45 -36.75
CA ASP A 288 -3.81 7.78 -37.10
C ASP A 288 -4.17 7.23 -38.49
N GLU A 289 -4.41 5.93 -38.54
CA GLU A 289 -4.78 5.21 -39.75
C GLU A 289 -6.12 4.49 -39.60
N PRO A 290 -6.91 4.34 -40.68
CA PRO A 290 -8.15 3.58 -40.64
C PRO A 290 -7.90 2.13 -40.21
N GLY A 291 -8.66 1.68 -39.19
CA GLY A 291 -8.60 0.31 -38.68
C GLY A 291 -7.76 0.14 -37.42
N VAL A 292 -6.97 1.11 -36.98
CA VAL A 292 -6.11 1.02 -35.79
C VAL A 292 -6.95 0.76 -34.53
N LEU A 293 -7.97 1.59 -34.29
CA LEU A 293 -8.89 1.38 -33.16
C LEU A 293 -9.60 0.03 -33.22
N ALA A 294 -9.97 -0.43 -34.43
CA ALA A 294 -10.62 -1.72 -34.59
C ALA A 294 -9.68 -2.88 -34.22
N SER A 295 -8.39 -2.80 -34.60
CA SER A 295 -7.39 -3.80 -34.24
C SER A 295 -7.14 -3.85 -32.73
N ILE A 296 -6.98 -2.69 -32.08
CA ILE A 296 -6.79 -2.59 -30.63
C ILE A 296 -8.01 -3.14 -29.89
N ALA A 297 -9.23 -2.70 -30.26
CA ALA A 297 -10.46 -3.17 -29.65
C ALA A 297 -10.68 -4.66 -29.89
N GLY A 298 -10.31 -5.18 -31.06
CA GLY A 298 -10.34 -6.61 -31.35
C GLY A 298 -9.43 -7.42 -30.44
N THR A 299 -8.21 -6.94 -30.18
CA THR A 299 -7.27 -7.60 -29.26
C THR A 299 -7.81 -7.64 -27.83
N PHE A 300 -8.40 -6.55 -27.32
CA PHE A 300 -9.07 -6.57 -26.01
C PHE A 300 -10.20 -7.59 -25.97
N GLY A 301 -11.03 -7.63 -27.03
CA GLY A 301 -12.12 -8.59 -27.15
C GLY A 301 -11.65 -10.05 -27.17
N GLU A 302 -10.53 -10.38 -27.84
CA GLU A 302 -9.93 -11.71 -27.87
C GLU A 302 -9.51 -12.20 -26.47
N HIS A 303 -9.13 -11.28 -25.58
CA HIS A 303 -8.73 -11.54 -24.20
C HIS A 303 -9.85 -11.27 -23.17
N ASN A 304 -11.10 -11.12 -23.59
CA ASN A 304 -12.27 -10.85 -22.73
C ASN A 304 -12.20 -9.53 -21.95
N VAL A 305 -11.39 -8.58 -22.39
CA VAL A 305 -11.34 -7.24 -21.80
C VAL A 305 -12.35 -6.34 -22.51
N SER A 306 -13.31 -5.79 -21.75
CA SER A 306 -14.34 -4.90 -22.28
C SER A 306 -13.91 -3.44 -22.10
N ILE A 307 -14.02 -2.64 -23.17
CA ILE A 307 -13.69 -1.22 -23.15
C ILE A 307 -14.93 -0.44 -22.67
N GLU A 308 -14.77 0.41 -21.65
CA GLU A 308 -15.79 1.31 -21.15
C GLU A 308 -15.83 2.61 -21.94
N SER A 309 -14.65 3.22 -22.17
CA SER A 309 -14.54 4.49 -22.90
C SER A 309 -13.25 4.58 -23.70
N VAL A 310 -13.30 5.40 -24.76
CA VAL A 310 -12.16 5.68 -25.64
C VAL A 310 -12.13 7.17 -25.96
N ILE A 311 -10.95 7.76 -25.87
CA ILE A 311 -10.68 9.14 -26.30
C ILE A 311 -9.49 9.10 -27.23
N GLN A 312 -9.61 9.71 -28.41
CA GLN A 312 -8.50 9.86 -29.35
C GLN A 312 -8.21 11.35 -29.54
N GLU A 313 -6.93 11.72 -29.41
CA GLU A 313 -6.43 13.07 -29.68
C GLU A 313 -5.22 13.04 -30.60
N GLY A 314 -4.97 14.18 -31.23
CA GLY A 314 -3.89 14.28 -32.22
C GLY A 314 -4.31 13.81 -33.61
N ARG A 315 -3.38 13.89 -34.56
CA ARG A 315 -3.53 13.45 -35.95
C ARG A 315 -2.18 12.99 -36.53
N GLY A 316 -2.22 12.09 -37.49
CA GLY A 316 -1.04 11.58 -38.17
C GLY A 316 -0.21 10.64 -37.29
N ASP A 317 1.11 10.76 -37.34
CA ASP A 317 2.05 9.84 -36.67
C ASP A 317 2.13 10.04 -35.14
N GLN A 318 1.37 10.95 -34.55
CA GLN A 318 1.37 11.31 -33.14
C GLN A 318 -0.07 11.37 -32.57
N ALA A 319 -0.91 10.44 -32.94
CA ALA A 319 -2.21 10.31 -32.30
C ALA A 319 -2.07 9.59 -30.95
N GLU A 320 -2.73 10.11 -29.95
CA GLU A 320 -2.84 9.51 -28.62
C GLU A 320 -4.21 8.87 -28.46
N LEU A 321 -4.24 7.62 -28.06
CA LEU A 321 -5.44 6.87 -27.76
C LEU A 321 -5.47 6.52 -26.28
N VAL A 322 -6.50 7.00 -25.58
CA VAL A 322 -6.74 6.74 -24.16
C VAL A 322 -7.96 5.86 -24.03
N LEU A 323 -7.81 4.75 -23.33
CA LEU A 323 -8.86 3.79 -23.09
C LEU A 323 -9.07 3.61 -21.58
N VAL A 324 -10.35 3.45 -21.19
CA VAL A 324 -10.72 2.93 -19.86
C VAL A 324 -11.47 1.62 -20.08
N THR A 325 -11.15 0.59 -19.30
CA THR A 325 -11.80 -0.71 -19.40
C THR A 325 -12.79 -0.93 -18.27
N HIS A 326 -13.76 -1.82 -18.48
CA HIS A 326 -14.46 -2.45 -17.39
C HIS A 326 -13.52 -3.38 -16.61
N GLU A 327 -13.98 -3.92 -15.47
CA GLU A 327 -13.21 -4.88 -14.68
C GLU A 327 -12.84 -6.12 -15.51
N ALA A 328 -11.57 -6.49 -15.40
CA ALA A 328 -11.02 -7.70 -16.00
C ALA A 328 -9.91 -8.26 -15.12
N PRO A 329 -9.61 -9.57 -15.18
CA PRO A 329 -8.45 -10.14 -14.50
C PRO A 329 -7.14 -9.51 -14.97
N GLU A 330 -6.19 -9.32 -14.04
CA GLU A 330 -4.86 -8.81 -14.34
C GLU A 330 -4.16 -9.56 -15.50
N LYS A 331 -4.28 -10.90 -15.53
CA LYS A 331 -3.72 -11.74 -16.59
C LYS A 331 -4.29 -11.43 -17.98
N ASP A 332 -5.60 -11.16 -18.07
CA ASP A 332 -6.27 -10.95 -19.36
C ASP A 332 -5.88 -9.59 -19.93
N LEU A 333 -5.75 -8.58 -19.05
CA LEU A 333 -5.20 -7.30 -19.49
C LEU A 333 -3.73 -7.41 -19.91
N ASN A 334 -2.88 -8.04 -19.11
CA ASN A 334 -1.46 -8.17 -19.41
C ASN A 334 -1.25 -8.86 -20.78
N ASN A 335 -2.01 -9.93 -21.06
CA ASN A 335 -2.00 -10.59 -22.37
C ASN A 335 -2.43 -9.64 -23.50
N SER A 336 -3.47 -8.82 -23.26
CA SER A 336 -3.94 -7.82 -24.22
C SER A 336 -2.86 -6.79 -24.52
N ILE A 337 -2.21 -6.25 -23.48
CA ILE A 337 -1.16 -5.22 -23.62
C ILE A 337 0.07 -5.79 -24.37
N GLU A 338 0.47 -7.02 -24.07
CA GLU A 338 1.58 -7.69 -24.79
C GLU A 338 1.27 -7.81 -26.28
N GLN A 339 0.07 -8.25 -26.65
CA GLN A 339 -0.35 -8.37 -28.04
C GLN A 339 -0.50 -7.00 -28.71
N ILE A 340 -1.10 -6.01 -28.04
CA ILE A 340 -1.24 -4.62 -28.52
C ILE A 340 0.13 -4.00 -28.82
N THR A 341 1.12 -4.22 -27.95
CA THR A 341 2.49 -3.72 -28.15
C THR A 341 3.13 -4.27 -29.42
N SER A 342 2.69 -5.44 -29.89
CA SER A 342 3.20 -6.07 -31.13
C SER A 342 2.51 -5.55 -32.41
N LEU A 343 1.43 -4.78 -32.31
CA LEU A 343 0.72 -4.23 -33.47
C LEU A 343 1.54 -3.12 -34.12
N SER A 344 1.73 -3.20 -35.46
CA SER A 344 2.51 -2.23 -36.20
C SER A 344 1.98 -0.79 -36.15
N ALA A 345 0.71 -0.63 -35.85
CA ALA A 345 0.04 0.67 -35.71
C ALA A 345 0.22 1.31 -34.34
N VAL A 346 0.71 0.56 -33.34
CA VAL A 346 1.00 1.06 -32.00
C VAL A 346 2.47 1.38 -31.89
N THR A 347 2.77 2.66 -31.70
CA THR A 347 4.15 3.14 -31.57
C THR A 347 4.69 2.83 -30.17
N THR A 348 3.87 3.07 -29.14
CA THR A 348 4.26 2.89 -27.74
C THR A 348 3.04 2.72 -26.84
N VAL A 349 3.11 1.81 -25.88
CA VAL A 349 2.23 1.79 -24.71
C VAL A 349 2.81 2.76 -23.69
N THR A 350 2.20 3.94 -23.57
CA THR A 350 2.76 5.06 -22.82
C THR A 350 2.49 4.94 -21.33
N SER A 351 1.30 4.47 -20.95
CA SER A 351 0.91 4.30 -19.56
C SER A 351 -0.16 3.21 -19.42
N VAL A 352 -0.08 2.44 -18.35
CA VAL A 352 -1.08 1.45 -17.95
C VAL A 352 -1.26 1.56 -16.44
N LEU A 353 -2.39 2.06 -16.01
CA LEU A 353 -2.70 2.28 -14.59
C LEU A 353 -4.03 1.65 -14.23
N ARG A 354 -4.12 1.15 -13.00
CA ARG A 354 -5.38 0.64 -12.47
C ARG A 354 -6.28 1.79 -12.05
N VAL A 355 -7.59 1.60 -12.18
CA VAL A 355 -8.59 2.52 -11.63
C VAL A 355 -9.03 1.95 -10.28
N TYR A 356 -8.96 2.77 -9.24
CA TYR A 356 -9.41 2.39 -7.91
C TYR A 356 -10.93 2.32 -7.86
N ILE A 357 -11.45 1.20 -7.35
CA ILE A 357 -12.87 0.88 -7.25
C ILE A 357 -13.28 0.77 -5.79
#